data_a096781f26be0ff16773418e7c020764
#
_entry.id   a096781f26be0ff16773418e7c020764
#
_cell.length_a   1.000
_cell.length_b   1.000
_cell.length_c   1.000
_cell.angle_alpha   90.00
_cell.angle_beta   90.00
_cell.angle_gamma   90.00
#
_symmetry.space_group_name_H-M   'P 1'
#
loop_
_entity.id
_entity.type
_entity.pdbx_description
1 polymer ?
#
loop_
_entity_poly.entity_id
_entity_poly.type
_entity_poly.pdbx_seq_one_letter_code
_entity_poly.pdbx_strand_id
1 'polypeptide(L)'
;MYKNINGSFLYFINYQDNERELCKMEMRCLFNREINEKYFFSDIDINASKSPFIKSKIKIIYSDESLDRMVRKIKEDNLSYDDFKVSYVKSEQGDVQYEDRLEATRKIGFVVNGYPDMHKPRNPLAVTKINGLWIFGEYERNDFKWQKHNDKPYSYSNALGLRMARAL
;
A
#
# COMPACT_ATOMS: atom_id res chain seq x y z
N MET A 1 0.08 -23.77 2.39
CA MET A 1 -0.71 -23.43 1.20
C MET A 1 -1.29 -22.02 1.39
N TYR A 2 -0.89 -21.09 0.59
CA TYR A 2 -1.42 -19.73 0.67
C TYR A 2 -2.84 -19.69 0.11
N LYS A 3 -3.78 -19.13 0.87
CA LYS A 3 -5.12 -18.86 0.38
C LYS A 3 -5.03 -17.90 -0.81
N ASN A 4 -5.82 -18.11 -1.84
CA ASN A 4 -5.88 -17.17 -2.95
C ASN A 4 -6.37 -15.81 -2.43
N ILE A 5 -5.51 -14.79 -2.50
CA ILE A 5 -5.78 -13.42 -2.03
C ILE A 5 -6.04 -12.45 -3.19
N ASN A 6 -6.06 -12.94 -4.43
CA ASN A 6 -6.35 -12.11 -5.59
C ASN A 6 -7.76 -11.51 -5.48
N GLY A 7 -7.88 -10.23 -5.75
CA GLY A 7 -9.12 -9.48 -5.60
C GLY A 7 -9.33 -8.87 -4.21
N SER A 8 -8.51 -9.23 -3.21
CA SER A 8 -8.52 -8.56 -1.91
C SER A 8 -7.55 -7.37 -1.88
N PHE A 9 -7.49 -6.68 -0.74
CA PHE A 9 -6.69 -5.48 -0.56
C PHE A 9 -5.61 -5.71 0.48
N LEU A 10 -4.43 -5.17 0.22
CA LEU A 10 -3.33 -5.09 1.20
C LEU A 10 -3.21 -3.64 1.65
N TYR A 11 -3.42 -3.40 2.94
CA TYR A 11 -3.31 -2.07 3.55
C TYR A 11 -2.00 -1.93 4.29
N PHE A 12 -1.33 -0.78 4.11
CA PHE A 12 -0.19 -0.37 4.92
C PHE A 12 -0.63 0.75 5.84
N ILE A 13 -0.34 0.60 7.13
CA ILE A 13 -0.67 1.59 8.16
C ILE A 13 0.59 2.14 8.80
N ASN A 14 0.50 3.33 9.36
CA ASN A 14 1.57 3.95 10.10
C ASN A 14 1.03 4.69 11.32
N TYR A 15 1.70 4.52 12.45
CA TYR A 15 1.37 5.16 13.71
C TYR A 15 2.61 5.32 14.57
N GLN A 16 2.60 6.32 15.45
CA GLN A 16 3.60 6.43 16.51
C GLN A 16 3.19 5.56 17.71
N ASP A 17 4.14 5.22 18.58
CA ASP A 17 3.85 4.32 19.71
C ASP A 17 2.72 4.81 20.61
N ASN A 18 2.65 6.13 20.85
CA ASN A 18 1.59 6.75 21.64
C ASN A 18 0.21 6.78 20.92
N GLU A 19 0.17 6.51 19.61
CA GLU A 19 -1.04 6.46 18.79
C GLU A 19 -1.53 5.04 18.54
N ARG A 20 -0.79 4.03 18.98
CA ARG A 20 -1.03 2.62 18.66
C ARG A 20 -2.43 2.16 18.97
N GLU A 21 -2.91 2.43 20.19
CA GLU A 21 -4.25 2.00 20.61
C GLU A 21 -5.36 2.71 19.84
N LEU A 22 -5.16 3.98 19.52
CA LEU A 22 -6.10 4.74 18.71
C LEU A 22 -6.17 4.20 17.27
N CYS A 23 -5.01 3.87 16.69
CA CYS A 23 -4.94 3.22 15.38
C CYS A 23 -5.66 1.88 15.38
N LYS A 24 -5.44 1.05 16.40
CA LYS A 24 -6.14 -0.24 16.54
C LYS A 24 -7.65 -0.07 16.63
N MET A 25 -8.12 0.89 17.42
CA MET A 25 -9.54 1.22 17.51
C MET A 25 -10.13 1.60 16.16
N GLU A 26 -9.47 2.49 15.43
CA GLU A 26 -9.94 2.95 14.12
C GLU A 26 -10.00 1.79 13.12
N MET A 27 -8.96 0.96 13.08
CA MET A 27 -8.92 -0.20 12.18
C MET A 27 -9.99 -1.24 12.56
N ARG A 28 -10.27 -1.41 13.85
CA ARG A 28 -11.38 -2.25 14.31
C ARG A 28 -12.73 -1.71 13.83
N CYS A 29 -12.94 -0.41 13.89
CA CYS A 29 -14.17 0.24 13.40
C CYS A 29 -14.32 0.14 11.89
N LEU A 30 -13.24 0.33 11.14
CA LEU A 30 -13.27 0.33 9.67
C LEU A 30 -13.30 -1.09 9.08
N PHE A 31 -12.56 -2.03 9.65
CA PHE A 31 -12.32 -3.35 9.06
C PHE A 31 -12.79 -4.51 9.94
N ASN A 32 -13.30 -4.23 11.14
CA ASN A 32 -13.76 -5.23 12.10
C ASN A 32 -12.71 -6.30 12.39
N ARG A 33 -11.45 -5.89 12.59
CA ARG A 33 -10.36 -6.82 12.88
C ARG A 33 -9.31 -6.22 13.79
N GLU A 34 -8.63 -7.09 14.52
CA GLU A 34 -7.45 -6.74 15.30
C GLU A 34 -6.21 -6.65 14.40
N ILE A 35 -5.37 -5.64 14.66
CA ILE A 35 -4.15 -5.40 13.90
C ILE A 35 -2.95 -5.40 14.85
N ASN A 36 -1.97 -6.26 14.55
CA ASN A 36 -0.74 -6.38 15.32
C ASN A 36 0.49 -5.90 14.56
N GLU A 37 0.38 -5.75 13.24
CA GLU A 37 1.46 -5.36 12.35
C GLU A 37 1.07 -4.09 11.56
N LYS A 38 2.04 -3.47 10.91
CA LYS A 38 1.80 -2.25 10.13
C LYS A 38 1.30 -2.54 8.71
N TYR A 39 0.81 -3.74 8.48
CA TYR A 39 0.08 -4.13 7.27
C TYR A 39 -0.99 -5.16 7.62
N PHE A 40 -1.99 -5.27 6.75
CA PHE A 40 -3.01 -6.33 6.86
C PHE A 40 -3.74 -6.52 5.55
N PHE A 41 -4.33 -7.71 5.37
CA PHE A 41 -5.18 -8.04 4.23
C PHE A 41 -6.64 -7.90 4.61
N SER A 42 -7.46 -7.39 3.69
CA SER A 42 -8.90 -7.25 3.90
C SER A 42 -9.65 -7.36 2.58
N ASP A 43 -10.87 -7.88 2.63
CA ASP A 43 -11.80 -7.86 1.49
C ASP A 43 -12.60 -6.55 1.41
N ILE A 44 -12.46 -5.68 2.40
CA ILE A 44 -13.20 -4.42 2.48
C ILE A 44 -12.40 -3.33 1.75
N ASP A 45 -13.05 -2.66 0.79
CA ASP A 45 -12.47 -1.56 0.03
C ASP A 45 -12.78 -0.22 0.70
N ILE A 46 -11.74 0.39 1.27
CA ILE A 46 -11.82 1.71 1.89
C ILE A 46 -10.77 2.60 1.25
N ASN A 47 -11.15 3.83 0.87
CA ASN A 47 -10.21 4.81 0.36
C ASN A 47 -9.15 5.11 1.42
N ALA A 48 -7.87 5.02 1.01
CA ALA A 48 -6.74 5.23 1.92
C ALA A 48 -6.77 6.61 2.60
N SER A 49 -7.33 7.62 1.94
CA SER A 49 -7.40 8.98 2.47
C SER A 49 -8.47 9.18 3.56
N LYS A 50 -9.30 8.18 3.81
CA LYS A 50 -10.32 8.26 4.89
C LYS A 50 -9.74 8.15 6.29
N SER A 51 -8.56 7.55 6.44
CA SER A 51 -7.92 7.40 7.73
C SER A 51 -6.53 8.03 7.75
N PRO A 52 -6.18 8.80 8.78
CA PRO A 52 -4.81 9.33 8.92
C PRO A 52 -3.78 8.24 9.20
N PHE A 53 -4.20 7.04 9.58
CA PHE A 53 -3.32 5.90 9.84
C PHE A 53 -3.06 5.04 8.62
N ILE A 54 -3.93 5.06 7.61
CA ILE A 54 -3.72 4.32 6.36
C ILE A 54 -2.73 5.10 5.50
N LYS A 55 -1.58 4.49 5.25
CA LYS A 55 -0.54 5.07 4.39
C LYS A 55 -0.86 4.83 2.91
N SER A 56 -1.25 3.60 2.58
CA SER A 56 -1.55 3.17 1.22
C SER A 56 -2.28 1.84 1.21
N LYS A 57 -2.81 1.49 0.04
CA LYS A 57 -3.36 0.15 -0.22
C LYS A 57 -2.98 -0.35 -1.61
N ILE A 58 -2.94 -1.66 -1.75
CA ILE A 58 -2.79 -2.36 -3.04
C ILE A 58 -4.03 -3.22 -3.24
N LYS A 59 -4.74 -3.00 -4.36
CA LYS A 59 -5.75 -3.94 -4.83
C LYS A 59 -5.05 -5.09 -5.53
N ILE A 60 -5.03 -6.26 -4.93
CA ILE A 60 -4.21 -7.38 -5.36
C ILE A 60 -4.77 -7.99 -6.65
N ILE A 61 -3.96 -8.01 -7.70
CA ILE A 61 -4.28 -8.65 -8.98
C ILE A 61 -3.55 -10.00 -9.09
N TYR A 62 -2.28 -10.02 -8.71
CA TYR A 62 -1.44 -11.21 -8.75
C TYR A 62 -0.69 -11.40 -7.44
N SER A 63 -0.54 -12.66 -7.05
CA SER A 63 0.32 -13.06 -5.93
C SER A 63 0.97 -14.39 -6.24
N ASP A 64 2.26 -14.54 -5.94
CA ASP A 64 3.02 -15.77 -6.12
C ASP A 64 4.26 -15.76 -5.23
N GLU A 65 4.70 -16.94 -4.82
CA GLU A 65 5.97 -17.10 -4.09
C GLU A 65 7.18 -16.84 -4.99
N SER A 66 7.02 -17.03 -6.30
CA SER A 66 8.05 -16.79 -7.32
C SER A 66 7.73 -15.55 -8.14
N LEU A 67 8.66 -14.60 -8.15
CA LEU A 67 8.55 -13.40 -8.99
C LEU A 67 8.47 -13.77 -10.47
N ASP A 68 9.29 -14.73 -10.92
CA ASP A 68 9.34 -15.13 -12.33
C ASP A 68 8.03 -15.78 -12.80
N ARG A 69 7.39 -16.58 -11.94
CA ARG A 69 6.06 -17.14 -12.25
C ARG A 69 5.00 -16.05 -12.33
N MET A 70 5.03 -15.09 -11.40
CA MET A 70 4.11 -13.97 -11.41
C MET A 70 4.26 -13.11 -12.67
N VAL A 71 5.49 -12.79 -13.05
CA VAL A 71 5.81 -12.04 -14.28
C VAL A 71 5.34 -12.78 -15.52
N ARG A 72 5.57 -14.10 -15.57
CA ARG A 72 5.10 -14.94 -16.68
C ARG A 72 3.58 -14.90 -16.81
N LYS A 73 2.86 -15.02 -15.70
CA LYS A 73 1.40 -14.97 -15.67
C LYS A 73 0.86 -13.61 -16.11
N ILE A 74 1.46 -12.53 -15.68
CA ILE A 74 1.11 -11.17 -16.13
C ILE A 74 1.25 -11.06 -17.64
N LYS A 75 2.33 -11.61 -18.20
CA LYS A 75 2.58 -11.63 -19.64
C LYS A 75 1.56 -12.49 -20.40
N GLU A 76 1.27 -13.67 -19.89
CA GLU A 76 0.29 -14.60 -20.51
C GLU A 76 -1.13 -14.01 -20.53
N ASP A 77 -1.50 -13.30 -19.47
CA ASP A 77 -2.81 -12.66 -19.34
C ASP A 77 -2.93 -11.35 -20.16
N ASN A 78 -1.84 -10.90 -20.77
CA ASN A 78 -1.78 -9.64 -21.54
C ASN A 78 -2.28 -8.44 -20.74
N LEU A 79 -1.90 -8.34 -19.47
CA LEU A 79 -2.28 -7.21 -18.61
C LEU A 79 -1.87 -5.88 -19.26
N SER A 80 -2.82 -4.96 -19.37
CA SER A 80 -2.61 -3.66 -20.02
C SER A 80 -3.09 -2.51 -19.16
N TYR A 81 -2.28 -1.48 -19.06
CA TYR A 81 -2.61 -0.21 -18.42
C TYR A 81 -2.00 0.94 -19.22
N ASP A 82 -2.78 1.99 -19.44
CA ASP A 82 -2.25 3.23 -19.99
C ASP A 82 -1.73 4.13 -18.86
N ASP A 83 -0.71 4.93 -19.14
CA ASP A 83 -0.13 5.90 -18.19
C ASP A 83 0.16 5.24 -16.82
N PHE A 84 0.85 4.11 -16.82
CA PHE A 84 1.15 3.37 -15.60
C PHE A 84 2.58 3.58 -15.10
N LYS A 85 2.79 3.34 -13.81
CA LYS A 85 4.09 3.24 -13.20
C LYS A 85 4.09 2.13 -12.16
N VAL A 86 5.07 1.23 -12.23
CA VAL A 86 5.26 0.19 -11.23
C VAL A 86 6.26 0.69 -10.17
N SER A 87 5.83 0.72 -8.92
CA SER A 87 6.67 1.11 -7.79
C SER A 87 6.77 -0.02 -6.78
N TYR A 88 7.91 -0.12 -6.11
CA TYR A 88 8.06 -1.06 -5.01
C TYR A 88 7.63 -0.40 -3.70
N VAL A 89 6.72 -1.05 -2.98
CA VAL A 89 6.27 -0.59 -1.67
C VAL A 89 7.01 -1.36 -0.59
N LYS A 90 7.80 -0.66 0.19
CA LYS A 90 8.52 -1.26 1.33
C LYS A 90 7.56 -1.58 2.46
N SER A 91 7.67 -2.79 3.00
CA SER A 91 7.13 -3.12 4.32
C SER A 91 8.26 -3.06 5.36
N GLU A 92 7.93 -2.86 6.62
CA GLU A 92 8.94 -2.84 7.69
C GLU A 92 9.61 -4.22 7.89
N GLN A 93 8.97 -5.28 7.43
CA GLN A 93 9.50 -6.65 7.48
C GLN A 93 10.19 -7.06 6.19
N GLY A 94 10.47 -6.11 5.30
CA GLY A 94 11.00 -6.42 3.98
C GLY A 94 12.50 -6.69 3.99
N ASP A 95 12.87 -7.94 3.79
CA ASP A 95 14.26 -8.38 3.60
C ASP A 95 14.72 -8.29 2.15
N VAL A 96 13.98 -7.59 1.29
CA VAL A 96 14.31 -7.48 -0.13
C VAL A 96 15.35 -6.39 -0.33
N GLN A 97 16.48 -6.77 -0.92
CA GLN A 97 17.57 -5.86 -1.22
C GLN A 97 17.16 -4.82 -2.27
N TYR A 98 17.86 -3.70 -2.29
CA TYR A 98 17.55 -2.60 -3.22
C TYR A 98 17.57 -3.05 -4.69
N GLU A 99 18.58 -3.83 -5.07
CA GLU A 99 18.71 -4.36 -6.43
C GLU A 99 17.55 -5.27 -6.82
N ASP A 100 17.10 -6.13 -5.89
CA ASP A 100 15.96 -7.04 -6.11
C ASP A 100 14.65 -6.26 -6.27
N ARG A 101 14.49 -5.15 -5.54
CA ARG A 101 13.34 -4.26 -5.69
C ARG A 101 13.30 -3.59 -7.05
N LEU A 102 14.44 -3.09 -7.51
CA LEU A 102 14.59 -2.51 -8.85
C LEU A 102 14.32 -3.54 -9.94
N GLU A 103 14.85 -4.74 -9.77
CA GLU A 103 14.65 -5.83 -10.71
C GLU A 103 13.17 -6.21 -10.80
N ALA A 104 12.47 -6.33 -9.66
CA ALA A 104 11.05 -6.65 -9.62
C ALA A 104 10.21 -5.60 -10.37
N THR A 105 10.42 -4.31 -10.10
CA THR A 105 9.72 -3.24 -10.79
C THR A 105 10.00 -3.23 -12.29
N ARG A 106 11.23 -3.48 -12.68
CA ARG A 106 11.66 -3.52 -14.08
C ARG A 106 11.04 -4.69 -14.83
N LYS A 107 11.10 -5.90 -14.27
CA LYS A 107 10.54 -7.12 -14.88
C LYS A 107 9.03 -6.99 -15.08
N ILE A 108 8.32 -6.49 -14.09
CA ILE A 108 6.87 -6.30 -14.17
C ILE A 108 6.54 -5.19 -15.17
N GLY A 109 7.21 -4.05 -15.08
CA GLY A 109 6.99 -2.92 -15.99
C GLY A 109 7.23 -3.28 -17.45
N PHE A 110 8.15 -4.21 -17.71
CA PHE A 110 8.45 -4.67 -19.06
C PHE A 110 7.34 -5.54 -19.68
N VAL A 111 6.63 -6.32 -18.87
CA VAL A 111 5.58 -7.24 -19.35
C VAL A 111 4.18 -6.65 -19.32
N VAL A 112 3.95 -5.56 -18.59
CA VAL A 112 2.69 -4.83 -18.63
C VAL A 112 2.60 -4.08 -19.96
N ASN A 113 1.52 -4.31 -20.71
CA ASN A 113 1.27 -3.62 -21.97
C ASN A 113 0.75 -2.21 -21.73
N GLY A 114 1.14 -1.27 -22.59
CA GLY A 114 0.73 0.13 -22.52
C GLY A 114 1.92 1.07 -22.40
N TYR A 115 1.64 2.34 -22.19
CA TYR A 115 2.67 3.38 -22.10
C TYR A 115 2.96 3.74 -20.66
N PRO A 116 4.21 3.56 -20.20
CA PRO A 116 4.59 3.99 -18.84
C PRO A 116 4.67 5.51 -18.74
N ASP A 117 4.16 6.07 -17.66
CA ASP A 117 4.35 7.47 -17.28
C ASP A 117 5.03 7.53 -15.91
N MET A 118 6.30 7.95 -15.91
CA MET A 118 7.13 7.99 -14.70
C MET A 118 6.85 9.21 -13.82
N HIS A 119 6.15 10.21 -14.33
CA HIS A 119 5.94 11.48 -13.64
C HIS A 119 4.53 11.60 -13.03
N LYS A 120 3.50 11.41 -13.84
CA LYS A 120 2.10 11.53 -13.42
C LYS A 120 1.25 10.36 -13.90
N PRO A 121 1.51 9.15 -13.41
CA PRO A 121 0.76 7.98 -13.85
C PRO A 121 -0.71 8.10 -13.44
N ARG A 122 -1.61 7.84 -14.38
CA ARG A 122 -3.04 7.71 -14.10
C ARG A 122 -3.34 6.40 -13.38
N ASN A 123 -2.55 5.37 -13.68
CA ASN A 123 -2.69 4.04 -13.13
C ASN A 123 -1.41 3.64 -12.38
N PRO A 124 -1.22 4.11 -11.14
CA PRO A 124 -0.10 3.66 -10.34
C PRO A 124 -0.28 2.19 -9.95
N LEU A 125 0.76 1.40 -10.15
CA LEU A 125 0.82 -0.01 -9.82
C LEU A 125 1.91 -0.22 -8.78
N ALA A 126 1.76 -1.24 -7.95
CA ALA A 126 2.74 -1.54 -6.92
C ALA A 126 3.05 -3.02 -6.83
N VAL A 127 4.29 -3.30 -6.49
CA VAL A 127 4.77 -4.63 -6.14
C VAL A 127 5.40 -4.58 -4.75
N THR A 128 5.19 -5.63 -3.98
CA THR A 128 5.81 -5.80 -2.67
C THR A 128 6.05 -7.28 -2.39
N LYS A 129 6.84 -7.58 -1.37
CA LYS A 129 7.04 -8.94 -0.90
C LYS A 129 6.75 -8.99 0.60
N ILE A 130 5.84 -9.85 1.00
CA ILE A 130 5.44 -10.03 2.40
C ILE A 130 5.49 -11.51 2.74
N ASN A 131 6.29 -11.88 3.74
CA ASN A 131 6.44 -13.27 4.21
C ASN A 131 6.72 -14.25 3.06
N GLY A 132 7.62 -13.88 2.15
CA GLY A 132 7.98 -14.71 1.00
C GLY A 132 7.02 -14.68 -0.17
N LEU A 133 5.89 -13.99 -0.06
CA LEU A 133 4.89 -13.88 -1.11
C LEU A 133 5.02 -12.55 -1.86
N TRP A 134 5.23 -12.61 -3.16
CA TRP A 134 5.18 -11.44 -4.04
C TRP A 134 3.73 -11.06 -4.31
N ILE A 135 3.43 -9.76 -4.22
CA ILE A 135 2.08 -9.21 -4.39
C ILE A 135 2.18 -8.05 -5.37
N PHE A 136 1.31 -8.05 -6.37
CA PHE A 136 1.24 -7.00 -7.38
C PHE A 136 -0.20 -6.58 -7.61
N GLY A 137 -0.42 -5.28 -7.77
CA GLY A 137 -1.75 -4.76 -8.05
C GLY A 137 -1.82 -3.25 -8.22
N GLU A 138 -3.03 -2.75 -8.25
CA GLU A 138 -3.32 -1.33 -8.33
C GLU A 138 -3.01 -0.65 -7.00
N TYR A 139 -2.33 0.50 -7.07
CA TYR A 139 -1.79 1.20 -5.91
C TYR A 139 -2.53 2.51 -5.65
N GLU A 140 -2.93 2.73 -4.40
CA GLU A 140 -3.53 3.97 -3.96
C GLU A 140 -2.81 4.46 -2.71
N ARG A 141 -2.34 5.70 -2.73
CA ARG A 141 -1.73 6.35 -1.56
C ARG A 141 -2.76 7.25 -0.89
N ASN A 142 -2.60 7.42 0.43
CA ASN A 142 -3.26 8.50 1.14
C ASN A 142 -2.78 9.84 0.57
N ASP A 143 -3.69 10.75 0.27
CA ASP A 143 -3.36 12.07 -0.25
C ASP A 143 -2.83 13.01 0.83
N PHE A 144 -2.93 12.60 2.11
CA PHE A 144 -2.48 13.36 3.28
C PHE A 144 -3.01 14.80 3.35
N LYS A 145 -4.16 15.09 2.74
CA LYS A 145 -4.76 16.42 2.78
C LYS A 145 -5.07 16.91 4.20
N TRP A 146 -5.27 15.97 5.12
CA TRP A 146 -5.45 16.30 6.53
C TRP A 146 -4.21 17.00 7.14
N GLN A 147 -3.02 16.84 6.57
CA GLN A 147 -1.80 17.53 7.02
C GLN A 147 -1.82 19.04 6.72
N LYS A 148 -2.64 19.48 5.76
CA LYS A 148 -2.80 20.91 5.45
C LYS A 148 -3.36 21.72 6.61
N HIS A 149 -3.98 21.07 7.58
CA HIS A 149 -4.48 21.70 8.81
C HIS A 149 -3.41 21.88 9.89
N ASN A 150 -2.15 21.60 9.56
CA ASN A 150 -1.04 21.75 10.49
C ASN A 150 -0.58 23.21 10.70
N ASP A 151 -1.01 24.12 9.83
CA ASP A 151 -0.71 25.55 9.92
C ASP A 151 -1.60 26.22 10.98
N LYS A 152 -1.28 25.95 12.24
CA LYS A 152 -1.94 26.62 13.37
C LYS A 152 -1.32 27.99 13.55
N PRO A 153 -2.11 29.06 13.75
CA PRO A 153 -1.58 30.40 13.97
C PRO A 153 -0.75 30.52 15.25
N TYR A 154 -0.97 29.60 16.19
CA TYR A 154 -0.20 29.52 17.43
C TYR A 154 0.17 28.07 17.74
N SER A 155 1.42 27.88 18.16
CA SER A 155 1.91 26.56 18.59
C SER A 155 1.88 26.49 20.12
N TYR A 156 1.19 25.46 20.62
CA TYR A 156 1.16 25.16 22.06
C TYR A 156 1.87 23.83 22.32
N SER A 157 2.66 23.79 23.39
CA SER A 157 3.40 22.57 23.76
C SER A 157 2.49 21.38 24.07
N ASN A 158 1.25 21.64 24.51
CA ASN A 158 0.25 20.62 24.84
C ASN A 158 -0.75 20.38 23.71
N ALA A 159 -0.46 20.85 22.50
CA ALA A 159 -1.35 20.65 21.36
C ALA A 159 -1.43 19.15 21.00
N LEU A 160 -2.67 18.70 20.75
CA LEU A 160 -2.92 17.34 20.28
C LEU A 160 -2.25 17.13 18.91
N GLY A 161 -1.58 16.00 18.73
CA GLY A 161 -1.01 15.62 17.44
C GLY A 161 -2.07 15.63 16.34
N LEU A 162 -1.71 16.14 15.15
CA LEU A 162 -2.69 16.32 14.07
C LEU A 162 -3.38 15.02 13.66
N ARG A 163 -2.63 13.91 13.60
CA ARG A 163 -3.18 12.60 13.27
C ARG A 163 -4.19 12.14 14.33
N MET A 164 -3.87 12.35 15.60
CA MET A 164 -4.75 12.01 16.71
C MET A 164 -6.02 12.88 16.68
N ALA A 165 -5.88 14.17 16.43
CA ALA A 165 -7.03 15.08 16.30
C ALA A 165 -7.95 14.68 15.14
N ARG A 166 -7.37 14.20 14.05
CA ARG A 166 -8.13 13.77 12.87
C ARG A 166 -8.90 12.46 13.10
N ALA A 167 -8.36 11.56 13.91
CA ALA A 167 -8.96 10.28 14.22
C ALA A 167 -10.07 10.36 15.29
N LEU A 168 -10.08 11.41 16.10
CA LEU A 168 -11.13 11.68 17.09
C LEU A 168 -12.33 12.37 16.45
#